data_c70cb2b893713ff39c3ea03cffa89470
#
_entry.id   c70cb2b893713ff39c3ea03cffa89470
#
_cell.length_a   1.000
_cell.length_b   1.000
_cell.length_c   1.000
_cell.angle_alpha   90.00
_cell.angle_beta   90.00
_cell.angle_gamma   90.00
#
_symmetry.space_group_name_H-M   'P 1'
#
loop_
_entity.id
_entity.type
_entity.pdbx_description
1 polymer ?
#
loop_
_entity_poly.entity_id
_entity_poly.type
_entity_poly.pdbx_seq_one_letter_code
_entity_poly.pdbx_strand_id
1 'polypeptide(L)'
;MTITYPLTLPDTTSFASVRILAKTTVGLTQSPFSYKQQVYKFSGEFWEADVQLVPMKRNTCEDWISFLTQLKGIYGTFYLNPDPNGLTARGTCSVTPGTPIVNGAHSARANTLSITNAGTSQTNYFKSGDYISIGTGTSRQLLKVLQNTNTDSSGNCVVDIFPALRTDLSGSESITVSNATGVFRLASNEMNWNVNHASVYGISFTAIEAL
;
A
#
# COMPACT_ATOMS: atom_id res chain seq x y z
N MET A 1 -3.90 -15.00 25.21
CA MET A 1 -4.35 -14.09 24.13
C MET A 1 -3.97 -14.70 22.79
N THR A 2 -4.85 -14.70 21.84
CA THR A 2 -4.57 -15.19 20.48
C THR A 2 -4.13 -14.00 19.63
N ILE A 3 -3.06 -14.16 18.85
CA ILE A 3 -2.58 -13.13 17.91
C ILE A 3 -3.60 -13.01 16.78
N THR A 4 -4.09 -11.80 16.52
CA THR A 4 -5.05 -11.51 15.45
C THR A 4 -4.37 -10.67 14.36
N TYR A 5 -4.44 -11.10 13.13
CA TYR A 5 -3.87 -10.40 11.97
C TYR A 5 -4.94 -9.60 11.21
N PRO A 6 -4.56 -8.53 10.51
CA PRO A 6 -3.22 -7.91 10.39
C PRO A 6 -2.77 -7.20 11.67
N LEU A 7 -1.46 -7.26 11.97
CA LEU A 7 -0.85 -6.52 13.06
C LEU A 7 -0.64 -5.05 12.68
N THR A 8 -0.65 -4.18 13.69
CA THR A 8 -0.17 -2.80 13.56
C THR A 8 1.34 -2.76 13.83
N LEU A 9 2.04 -1.83 13.17
CA LEU A 9 3.45 -1.58 13.43
C LEU A 9 3.63 -1.03 14.85
N PRO A 10 4.77 -1.29 15.49
CA PRO A 10 5.10 -0.68 16.79
C PRO A 10 5.10 0.85 16.72
N ASP A 11 4.50 1.52 17.72
CA ASP A 11 4.35 3.00 17.73
C ASP A 11 5.68 3.76 17.89
N THR A 12 6.71 3.10 18.37
CA THR A 12 8.04 3.70 18.61
C THR A 12 8.89 3.82 17.36
N THR A 13 8.28 3.80 16.21
CA THR A 13 8.94 3.61 14.94
C THR A 13 9.62 4.86 14.41
N SER A 14 10.90 4.74 14.14
CA SER A 14 11.58 5.59 13.18
C SER A 14 12.08 4.72 12.03
N PHE A 15 11.48 4.82 10.88
CA PHE A 15 12.03 4.24 9.66
C PHE A 15 13.24 5.06 9.21
N ALA A 16 14.34 4.42 8.87
CA ALA A 16 15.45 5.07 8.19
C ALA A 16 15.13 5.25 6.71
N SER A 17 14.53 4.22 6.10
CA SER A 17 14.06 4.27 4.72
C SER A 17 12.97 3.23 4.47
N VAL A 18 12.04 3.58 3.59
CA VAL A 18 11.07 2.67 2.99
C VAL A 18 11.18 2.81 1.48
N ARG A 19 11.53 1.73 0.80
CA ARG A 19 11.56 1.67 -0.65
C ARG A 19 10.36 0.86 -1.12
N ILE A 20 9.46 1.51 -1.85
CA ILE A 20 8.28 0.85 -2.43
C ILE A 20 8.56 0.51 -3.89
N LEU A 21 8.30 -0.73 -4.27
CA LEU A 21 8.43 -1.24 -5.61
C LEU A 21 7.05 -1.61 -6.15
N ALA A 22 6.72 -1.06 -7.32
CA ALA A 22 5.55 -1.46 -8.09
C ALA A 22 5.95 -2.61 -9.00
N LYS A 23 5.38 -3.79 -8.81
CA LYS A 23 5.66 -4.98 -9.61
C LYS A 23 4.53 -5.21 -10.60
N THR A 24 4.89 -5.44 -11.87
CA THR A 24 3.96 -5.81 -12.93
C THR A 24 4.49 -7.00 -13.69
N THR A 25 3.60 -7.85 -14.18
CA THR A 25 3.98 -9.02 -14.97
C THR A 25 3.67 -8.76 -16.45
N VAL A 26 4.72 -8.60 -17.25
CA VAL A 26 4.62 -8.36 -18.70
C VAL A 26 5.56 -9.30 -19.43
N GLY A 27 5.03 -10.00 -20.43
CA GLY A 27 5.82 -10.80 -21.36
C GLY A 27 6.22 -9.98 -22.59
N LEU A 28 7.48 -10.06 -23.01
CA LEU A 28 7.99 -9.45 -24.22
C LEU A 28 8.63 -10.51 -25.10
N THR A 29 8.20 -10.60 -26.35
CA THR A 29 8.83 -11.41 -27.38
C THR A 29 9.27 -10.51 -28.53
N GLN A 30 10.51 -10.67 -28.97
CA GLN A 30 11.09 -9.88 -30.06
C GLN A 30 11.64 -10.80 -31.18
N SER A 31 11.29 -10.48 -32.40
CA SER A 31 11.85 -11.17 -33.56
C SER A 31 13.33 -10.79 -33.77
N PRO A 32 14.25 -11.75 -33.86
CA PRO A 32 15.66 -11.45 -34.10
C PRO A 32 15.95 -10.92 -35.52
N PHE A 33 15.03 -11.10 -36.44
CA PHE A 33 15.22 -10.71 -37.86
C PHE A 33 14.66 -9.32 -38.18
N SER A 34 13.55 -8.93 -37.54
CA SER A 34 12.85 -7.68 -37.85
C SER A 34 12.76 -6.73 -36.66
N TYR A 35 13.21 -7.15 -35.50
CA TYR A 35 13.09 -6.42 -34.23
C TYR A 35 11.66 -6.03 -33.85
N LYS A 36 10.65 -6.57 -34.53
CA LYS A 36 9.25 -6.39 -34.12
C LYS A 36 9.03 -7.03 -32.79
N GLN A 37 8.36 -6.28 -31.91
CA GLN A 37 8.04 -6.67 -30.53
C GLN A 37 6.57 -7.01 -30.41
N GLN A 38 6.29 -8.05 -29.64
CA GLN A 38 4.96 -8.41 -29.17
C GLN A 38 4.99 -8.36 -27.65
N VAL A 39 4.10 -7.55 -27.07
CA VAL A 39 3.99 -7.35 -25.63
C VAL A 39 2.67 -7.92 -25.15
N TYR A 40 2.71 -8.71 -24.10
CA TYR A 40 1.54 -9.27 -23.47
C TYR A 40 1.53 -8.90 -21.97
N LYS A 41 0.50 -8.15 -21.53
CA LYS A 41 0.31 -7.77 -20.13
C LYS A 41 -0.49 -8.85 -19.41
N PHE A 42 0.07 -9.42 -18.35
CA PHE A 42 -0.63 -10.29 -17.41
C PHE A 42 -1.26 -9.46 -16.29
N SER A 43 -2.15 -10.08 -15.53
CA SER A 43 -2.88 -9.40 -14.44
C SER A 43 -2.12 -9.31 -13.12
N GLY A 44 -0.88 -9.80 -13.08
CA GLY A 44 -0.06 -9.77 -11.86
C GLY A 44 0.52 -8.37 -11.59
N GLU A 45 -0.07 -7.65 -10.68
CA GLU A 45 0.40 -6.35 -10.18
C GLU A 45 0.36 -6.37 -8.65
N PHE A 46 1.42 -5.91 -7.98
CA PHE A 46 1.47 -5.86 -6.52
C PHE A 46 2.56 -4.93 -6.01
N TRP A 47 2.47 -4.62 -4.73
CA TRP A 47 3.47 -3.84 -4.01
C TRP A 47 4.50 -4.74 -3.32
N GLU A 48 5.75 -4.34 -3.39
CA GLU A 48 6.84 -4.85 -2.57
C GLU A 48 7.49 -3.69 -1.84
N ALA A 49 7.95 -3.90 -0.62
CA ALA A 49 8.55 -2.87 0.20
C ALA A 49 9.83 -3.39 0.86
N ASP A 50 10.93 -2.64 0.71
CA ASP A 50 12.14 -2.84 1.51
C ASP A 50 12.13 -1.79 2.62
N VAL A 51 12.16 -2.25 3.85
CA VAL A 51 12.09 -1.42 5.05
C VAL A 51 13.40 -1.53 5.82
N GLN A 52 13.99 -0.38 6.14
CA GLN A 52 15.14 -0.27 7.01
C GLN A 52 14.79 0.63 8.19
N LEU A 53 15.04 0.16 9.39
CA LEU A 53 14.83 0.93 10.62
C LEU A 53 16.09 1.70 11.02
N VAL A 54 15.88 2.81 11.71
CA VAL A 54 16.99 3.53 12.33
C VAL A 54 17.63 2.62 13.39
N PRO A 55 18.96 2.57 13.47
CA PRO A 55 19.63 1.84 14.54
C PRO A 55 19.15 2.30 15.92
N MET A 56 18.73 1.37 16.76
CA MET A 56 18.10 1.67 18.04
C MET A 56 18.67 0.85 19.20
N LYS A 57 18.45 1.31 20.42
CA LYS A 57 18.84 0.58 21.62
C LYS A 57 17.86 -0.56 21.89
N ARG A 58 18.30 -1.51 22.72
CA ARG A 58 17.59 -2.76 23.05
C ARG A 58 16.12 -2.52 23.40
N ASN A 59 15.81 -1.61 24.30
CA ASN A 59 14.44 -1.42 24.79
C ASN A 59 13.42 -1.11 23.68
N THR A 60 13.82 -0.30 22.70
CA THR A 60 12.97 0.02 21.54
C THR A 60 13.00 -1.09 20.49
N CYS A 61 14.15 -1.75 20.36
CA CYS A 61 14.33 -2.81 19.36
C CYS A 61 13.54 -4.07 19.69
N GLU A 62 13.38 -4.42 20.95
CA GLU A 62 12.66 -5.63 21.39
C GLU A 62 11.17 -5.60 20.97
N ASP A 63 10.55 -4.43 20.89
CA ASP A 63 9.18 -4.30 20.37
C ASP A 63 9.10 -4.71 18.90
N TRP A 64 10.09 -4.31 18.10
CA TRP A 64 10.21 -4.71 16.70
C TRP A 64 10.56 -6.19 16.53
N ILE A 65 11.48 -6.72 17.33
CA ILE A 65 11.82 -8.16 17.29
C ILE A 65 10.58 -8.98 17.67
N SER A 66 9.85 -8.57 18.70
CA SER A 66 8.61 -9.21 19.11
C SER A 66 7.56 -9.16 18.01
N PHE A 67 7.38 -8.00 17.36
CA PHE A 67 6.47 -7.83 16.24
C PHE A 67 6.82 -8.77 15.06
N LEU A 68 8.08 -8.76 14.61
CA LEU A 68 8.52 -9.62 13.52
C LEU A 68 8.37 -11.11 13.88
N THR A 69 8.68 -11.48 15.13
CA THR A 69 8.53 -12.86 15.60
C THR A 69 7.06 -13.29 15.66
N GLN A 70 6.15 -12.38 16.02
CA GLN A 70 4.70 -12.63 16.01
C GLN A 70 4.17 -12.93 14.61
N LEU A 71 4.77 -12.38 13.56
CA LEU A 71 4.38 -12.67 12.16
C LEU A 71 4.66 -14.10 11.73
N LYS A 72 5.57 -14.82 12.42
CA LYS A 72 5.92 -16.21 12.09
C LYS A 72 6.32 -16.39 10.61
N GLY A 73 7.22 -15.53 10.13
CA GLY A 73 7.63 -15.48 8.74
C GLY A 73 6.52 -14.98 7.81
N ILE A 74 6.31 -15.65 6.71
CA ILE A 74 5.33 -15.27 5.69
C ILE A 74 3.86 -15.52 6.10
N TYR A 75 3.61 -16.13 7.26
CA TYR A 75 2.25 -16.50 7.68
C TYR A 75 1.43 -15.28 8.11
N GLY A 76 1.97 -14.45 8.98
CA GLY A 76 1.26 -13.29 9.52
C GLY A 76 1.25 -12.12 8.54
N THR A 77 0.26 -11.26 8.73
CA THR A 77 0.10 -10.03 7.95
C THR A 77 0.12 -8.81 8.85
N PHE A 78 0.46 -7.66 8.28
CA PHE A 78 0.51 -6.39 9.00
C PHE A 78 0.16 -5.22 8.09
N TYR A 79 -0.20 -4.10 8.69
CA TYR A 79 -0.44 -2.88 7.95
C TYR A 79 0.87 -2.14 7.72
N LEU A 80 1.11 -1.74 6.46
CA LEU A 80 2.25 -0.90 6.10
C LEU A 80 1.78 0.33 5.34
N ASN A 81 2.28 1.49 5.77
CA ASN A 81 2.13 2.76 5.06
C ASN A 81 3.38 2.97 4.18
N PRO A 82 3.23 3.38 2.92
CA PRO A 82 4.36 3.70 2.04
C PRO A 82 5.26 4.84 2.51
N ASP A 83 4.75 5.74 3.35
CA ASP A 83 5.52 6.84 3.94
C ASP A 83 5.62 6.65 5.45
N PRO A 84 6.84 6.54 6.01
CA PRO A 84 7.05 6.36 7.44
C PRO A 84 6.55 7.53 8.29
N ASN A 85 6.52 8.73 7.72
CA ASN A 85 6.06 9.95 8.42
C ASN A 85 4.56 10.18 8.30
N GLY A 86 3.84 9.23 7.71
CA GLY A 86 2.42 9.33 7.42
C GLY A 86 2.15 10.09 6.12
N LEU A 87 1.39 9.44 5.24
CA LEU A 87 1.00 10.02 3.96
C LEU A 87 -0.07 11.07 4.15
N THR A 88 0.28 12.30 3.82
CA THR A 88 -0.70 13.33 3.53
C THR A 88 -0.89 13.40 2.02
N ALA A 89 -2.12 13.21 1.54
CA ALA A 89 -2.41 13.37 0.14
C ALA A 89 -2.08 14.79 -0.33
N ARG A 90 -1.57 14.92 -1.55
CA ARG A 90 -1.19 16.22 -2.14
C ARG A 90 -2.38 16.94 -2.79
N GLY A 91 -3.47 16.21 -2.98
CA GLY A 91 -4.73 16.74 -3.49
C GLY A 91 -5.53 17.47 -2.41
N THR A 92 -6.62 18.14 -2.82
CA THR A 92 -7.54 18.84 -1.88
C THR A 92 -8.29 17.87 -0.97
N CYS A 93 -8.25 16.57 -1.25
CA CYS A 93 -8.77 15.52 -0.37
C CYS A 93 -8.10 15.50 1.02
N SER A 94 -6.92 16.09 1.18
CA SER A 94 -6.27 16.26 2.49
C SER A 94 -6.92 17.33 3.36
N VAL A 95 -7.57 18.33 2.75
CA VAL A 95 -8.18 19.50 3.42
C VAL A 95 -9.70 19.42 3.43
N THR A 96 -10.28 18.92 2.35
CA THR A 96 -11.74 18.75 2.18
C THR A 96 -12.03 17.30 1.79
N PRO A 97 -11.79 16.32 2.69
CA PRO A 97 -11.86 14.91 2.34
C PRO A 97 -13.27 14.41 2.02
N GLY A 98 -14.31 15.00 2.60
CA GLY A 98 -15.63 14.37 2.59
C GLY A 98 -15.61 13.03 3.33
N THR A 99 -16.47 12.12 2.91
CA THR A 99 -16.51 10.71 3.34
C THR A 99 -16.53 9.80 2.12
N PRO A 100 -15.42 9.75 1.34
CA PRO A 100 -15.42 9.08 0.05
C PRO A 100 -15.67 7.57 0.22
N ILE A 101 -16.55 7.06 -0.62
CA ILE A 101 -16.86 5.64 -0.74
C ILE A 101 -16.83 5.24 -2.21
N VAL A 102 -16.69 3.95 -2.44
CA VAL A 102 -16.80 3.38 -3.79
C VAL A 102 -18.21 3.60 -4.34
N ASN A 103 -18.33 4.06 -5.57
CA ASN A 103 -19.59 4.32 -6.24
C ASN A 103 -19.91 3.22 -7.25
N GLY A 104 -20.88 2.38 -6.91
CA GLY A 104 -21.29 1.24 -7.73
C GLY A 104 -20.32 0.05 -7.68
N ALA A 105 -20.76 -1.05 -8.26
CA ALA A 105 -19.98 -2.28 -8.28
C ALA A 105 -18.80 -2.17 -9.25
N HIS A 106 -17.65 -2.69 -8.82
CA HIS A 106 -16.46 -2.83 -9.65
C HIS A 106 -15.96 -4.26 -9.62
N SER A 107 -15.62 -4.79 -10.78
CA SER A 107 -15.04 -6.14 -10.87
C SER A 107 -13.57 -6.15 -10.49
N ALA A 108 -13.11 -7.26 -9.97
CA ALA A 108 -11.70 -7.53 -9.80
C ALA A 108 -10.91 -7.26 -11.11
N ARG A 109 -9.69 -6.78 -10.97
CA ARG A 109 -8.80 -6.36 -12.08
C ARG A 109 -9.19 -5.06 -12.78
N ALA A 110 -10.19 -4.31 -12.31
CA ALA A 110 -10.44 -2.97 -12.80
C ALA A 110 -9.26 -2.05 -12.46
N ASN A 111 -8.87 -1.21 -13.41
CA ASN A 111 -7.81 -0.21 -13.27
C ASN A 111 -8.40 1.19 -12.98
N THR A 112 -9.72 1.31 -12.91
CA THR A 112 -10.45 2.53 -12.63
C THR A 112 -11.39 2.31 -11.46
N LEU A 113 -11.62 3.37 -10.69
CA LEU A 113 -12.49 3.35 -9.53
C LEU A 113 -13.38 4.58 -9.56
N SER A 114 -14.70 4.36 -9.51
CA SER A 114 -15.67 5.43 -9.31
C SER A 114 -15.84 5.71 -7.82
N ILE A 115 -15.84 6.97 -7.44
CA ILE A 115 -15.90 7.45 -6.06
C ILE A 115 -17.05 8.44 -5.93
N THR A 116 -17.74 8.37 -4.80
CA THR A 116 -18.78 9.32 -4.41
C THR A 116 -18.59 9.80 -2.97
N ASN A 117 -19.37 10.79 -2.54
CA ASN A 117 -19.25 11.43 -1.23
C ASN A 117 -17.88 12.06 -0.93
N ALA A 118 -17.11 12.35 -1.96
CA ALA A 118 -15.91 13.16 -1.87
C ALA A 118 -16.25 14.65 -1.67
N GLY A 119 -15.24 15.49 -1.44
CA GLY A 119 -15.45 16.96 -1.41
C GLY A 119 -16.05 17.46 -2.74
N THR A 120 -17.08 18.29 -2.69
CA THR A 120 -17.82 18.77 -3.88
C THR A 120 -17.04 19.85 -4.64
N SER A 121 -17.09 19.82 -5.97
CA SER A 121 -16.48 20.83 -6.86
C SER A 121 -15.00 21.14 -6.57
N GLN A 122 -14.23 20.12 -6.19
CA GLN A 122 -12.83 20.27 -5.88
C GLN A 122 -11.96 20.11 -7.13
N THR A 123 -11.09 21.07 -7.38
CA THR A 123 -10.04 20.95 -8.40
C THR A 123 -8.85 20.18 -7.81
N ASN A 124 -8.35 19.19 -8.56
CA ASN A 124 -7.28 18.30 -8.10
C ASN A 124 -7.59 17.67 -6.74
N TYR A 125 -8.79 17.12 -6.60
CA TYR A 125 -9.19 16.40 -5.39
C TYR A 125 -8.17 15.30 -5.07
N PHE A 126 -7.82 14.48 -6.05
CA PHE A 126 -6.62 13.66 -6.02
C PHE A 126 -5.56 14.22 -6.98
N LYS A 127 -4.31 14.11 -6.58
CA LYS A 127 -3.16 14.34 -7.45
C LYS A 127 -2.49 13.03 -7.81
N SER A 128 -1.92 12.96 -9.00
CA SER A 128 -1.17 11.78 -9.43
C SER A 128 -0.05 11.48 -8.43
N GLY A 129 0.00 10.24 -7.95
CA GLY A 129 0.91 9.80 -6.91
C GLY A 129 0.33 9.77 -5.49
N ASP A 130 -0.88 10.29 -5.25
CA ASP A 130 -1.56 10.12 -3.97
C ASP A 130 -1.89 8.65 -3.75
N TYR A 131 -1.82 8.21 -2.48
CA TYR A 131 -2.20 6.86 -2.09
C TYR A 131 -3.56 6.90 -1.40
N ILE A 132 -4.36 5.89 -1.68
CA ILE A 132 -5.63 5.64 -1.02
C ILE A 132 -5.69 4.18 -0.58
N SER A 133 -6.49 3.88 0.42
CA SER A 133 -6.79 2.48 0.74
C SER A 133 -8.29 2.24 0.75
N ILE A 134 -8.69 1.03 0.31
CA ILE A 134 -10.07 0.58 0.23
C ILE A 134 -10.24 -0.65 1.09
N GLY A 135 -11.39 -0.76 1.73
CA GLY A 135 -11.73 -1.91 2.56
C GLY A 135 -11.14 -1.86 3.96
N THR A 136 -11.35 -2.92 4.72
CA THR A 136 -10.97 -3.04 6.12
C THR A 136 -10.37 -4.42 6.43
N GLY A 137 -9.64 -4.52 7.52
CA GLY A 137 -9.05 -5.80 7.96
C GLY A 137 -8.13 -6.39 6.89
N THR A 138 -8.26 -7.69 6.66
CA THR A 138 -7.45 -8.44 5.69
C THR A 138 -7.73 -8.11 4.23
N SER A 139 -8.90 -7.52 3.93
CA SER A 139 -9.28 -7.13 2.56
C SER A 139 -8.84 -5.72 2.18
N ARG A 140 -8.13 -5.01 3.06
CA ARG A 140 -7.65 -3.66 2.77
C ARG A 140 -6.61 -3.67 1.66
N GLN A 141 -6.86 -2.88 0.62
CA GLN A 141 -5.96 -2.71 -0.54
C GLN A 141 -5.37 -1.31 -0.54
N LEU A 142 -4.08 -1.23 -0.84
CA LEU A 142 -3.37 0.03 -1.04
C LEU A 142 -3.30 0.32 -2.54
N LEU A 143 -3.82 1.46 -2.93
CA LEU A 143 -3.88 1.89 -4.33
C LEU A 143 -3.18 3.24 -4.48
N LYS A 144 -2.55 3.44 -5.62
CA LYS A 144 -1.96 4.72 -6.03
C LYS A 144 -2.78 5.33 -7.13
N VAL A 145 -3.11 6.60 -6.99
CA VAL A 145 -3.81 7.39 -8.00
C VAL A 145 -2.81 7.79 -9.09
N LEU A 146 -3.15 7.53 -10.36
CA LEU A 146 -2.23 7.71 -11.49
C LEU A 146 -2.38 9.07 -12.18
N GLN A 147 -3.54 9.72 -12.07
CA GLN A 147 -3.83 10.99 -12.72
C GLN A 147 -4.49 11.99 -11.77
N ASN A 148 -4.32 13.28 -12.07
CA ASN A 148 -5.04 14.32 -11.34
C ASN A 148 -6.54 14.22 -11.63
N THR A 149 -7.35 14.28 -10.59
CA THR A 149 -8.80 14.08 -10.70
C THR A 149 -9.54 15.17 -9.94
N ASN A 150 -10.54 15.74 -10.60
CA ASN A 150 -11.47 16.72 -10.00
C ASN A 150 -12.75 16.01 -9.56
N THR A 151 -13.45 16.59 -8.60
CA THR A 151 -14.82 16.16 -8.25
C THR A 151 -15.87 17.06 -8.88
N ASP A 152 -17.01 16.46 -9.19
CA ASP A 152 -18.18 17.19 -9.68
C ASP A 152 -18.93 17.92 -8.54
N SER A 153 -20.04 18.59 -8.89
CA SER A 153 -20.89 19.31 -7.92
C SER A 153 -21.57 18.39 -6.90
N SER A 154 -21.60 17.09 -7.15
CA SER A 154 -22.18 16.07 -6.27
C SER A 154 -21.09 15.29 -5.48
N GLY A 155 -19.82 15.64 -5.66
CA GLY A 155 -18.71 14.96 -5.00
C GLY A 155 -18.37 13.61 -5.63
N ASN A 156 -18.65 13.41 -6.93
CA ASN A 156 -18.27 12.19 -7.63
C ASN A 156 -17.01 12.43 -8.45
N CYS A 157 -16.21 11.38 -8.59
CA CYS A 157 -15.07 11.34 -9.51
C CYS A 157 -14.72 9.91 -9.93
N VAL A 158 -13.92 9.80 -10.99
CA VAL A 158 -13.36 8.52 -11.43
C VAL A 158 -11.84 8.65 -11.43
N VAL A 159 -11.16 7.69 -10.83
CA VAL A 159 -9.70 7.68 -10.70
C VAL A 159 -9.09 6.47 -11.39
N ASP A 160 -7.96 6.67 -12.07
CA ASP A 160 -7.10 5.58 -12.52
C ASP A 160 -6.19 5.15 -11.38
N ILE A 161 -6.10 3.86 -11.15
CA ILE A 161 -5.43 3.25 -10.00
C ILE A 161 -4.36 2.24 -10.38
N PHE A 162 -3.39 2.07 -9.50
CA PHE A 162 -2.41 0.99 -9.50
C PHE A 162 -2.22 0.48 -8.06
N PRO A 163 -2.15 -0.82 -7.83
CA PRO A 163 -2.46 -1.94 -8.72
C PRO A 163 -3.95 -2.00 -9.09
N ALA A 164 -4.30 -2.85 -10.05
CA ALA A 164 -5.69 -3.18 -10.34
C ALA A 164 -6.40 -3.78 -9.10
N LEU A 165 -7.70 -3.61 -9.00
CA LEU A 165 -8.51 -4.15 -7.90
C LEU A 165 -8.30 -5.67 -7.74
N ARG A 166 -8.18 -6.12 -6.49
CA ARG A 166 -7.96 -7.54 -6.16
C ARG A 166 -9.24 -8.35 -6.17
N THR A 167 -10.28 -7.76 -5.63
CA THR A 167 -11.59 -8.39 -5.42
C THR A 167 -12.68 -7.54 -6.03
N ASP A 168 -13.82 -8.14 -6.28
CA ASP A 168 -15.02 -7.40 -6.62
C ASP A 168 -15.42 -6.48 -5.47
N LEU A 169 -15.83 -5.26 -5.80
CA LEU A 169 -16.35 -4.28 -4.86
C LEU A 169 -17.85 -4.14 -5.07
N SER A 170 -18.59 -4.02 -3.98
CA SER A 170 -20.06 -3.92 -4.00
C SER A 170 -20.57 -2.48 -4.23
N GLY A 171 -19.70 -1.48 -3.96
CA GLY A 171 -20.04 -0.07 -4.18
C GLY A 171 -20.40 0.72 -2.93
N SER A 172 -19.93 0.29 -1.76
CA SER A 172 -20.10 1.00 -0.49
C SER A 172 -18.88 0.98 0.40
N GLU A 173 -17.77 0.47 -0.11
CA GLU A 173 -16.52 0.34 0.64
C GLU A 173 -15.95 1.73 0.93
N SER A 174 -15.54 1.94 2.19
CA SER A 174 -14.88 3.18 2.62
C SER A 174 -13.53 3.35 1.95
N ILE A 175 -13.22 4.58 1.54
CA ILE A 175 -11.95 4.98 0.99
C ILE A 175 -11.22 5.85 2.02
N THR A 176 -10.03 5.42 2.42
CA THR A 176 -9.16 6.20 3.30
C THR A 176 -8.19 7.00 2.45
N VAL A 177 -8.21 8.32 2.60
CA VAL A 177 -7.41 9.28 1.83
C VAL A 177 -6.20 9.84 2.62
N SER A 178 -6.16 9.62 3.93
CA SER A 178 -5.04 10.00 4.78
C SER A 178 -4.48 8.79 5.50
N ASN A 179 -3.16 8.71 5.62
CA ASN A 179 -2.48 7.56 6.21
C ASN A 179 -2.91 6.22 5.59
N ALA A 180 -3.04 6.20 4.27
CA ALA A 180 -3.41 5.00 3.54
C ALA A 180 -2.43 3.87 3.81
N THR A 181 -2.95 2.70 4.16
CA THR A 181 -2.16 1.50 4.46
C THR A 181 -2.59 0.34 3.58
N GLY A 182 -1.66 -0.53 3.24
CA GLY A 182 -1.94 -1.83 2.66
C GLY A 182 -1.71 -2.96 3.66
N VAL A 183 -2.17 -4.14 3.31
CA VAL A 183 -1.87 -5.37 4.06
C VAL A 183 -0.68 -6.05 3.41
N PHE A 184 0.36 -6.27 4.19
CA PHE A 184 1.62 -6.87 3.76
C PHE A 184 1.94 -8.11 4.60
N ARG A 185 2.82 -8.94 4.07
CA ARG A 185 3.48 -10.05 4.77
C ARG A 185 4.98 -10.00 4.52
N LEU A 186 5.77 -10.66 5.34
CA LEU A 186 7.19 -10.79 5.08
C LEU A 186 7.46 -11.56 3.79
N ALA A 187 8.49 -11.17 3.05
CA ALA A 187 8.90 -11.84 1.83
C ALA A 187 9.65 -13.16 2.09
N SER A 188 10.14 -13.36 3.32
CA SER A 188 10.92 -14.53 3.73
C SER A 188 10.47 -15.06 5.09
N ASN A 189 10.69 -16.34 5.32
CA ASN A 189 10.54 -16.98 6.64
C ASN A 189 11.70 -16.69 7.58
N GLU A 190 12.80 -16.14 7.06
CA GLU A 190 13.97 -15.80 7.83
C GLU A 190 13.87 -14.36 8.33
N MET A 191 14.09 -14.17 9.61
CA MET A 191 14.17 -12.87 10.25
C MET A 191 15.56 -12.73 10.86
N ASN A 192 16.20 -11.60 10.61
CA ASN A 192 17.52 -11.33 11.18
C ASN A 192 17.57 -9.92 11.76
N TRP A 193 18.41 -9.77 12.76
CA TRP A 193 18.79 -8.47 13.33
C TRP A 193 20.25 -8.51 13.72
N ASN A 194 20.90 -7.39 13.59
CA ASN A 194 22.32 -7.25 13.93
C ASN A 194 22.45 -6.44 15.23
N VAL A 195 23.37 -6.88 16.10
CA VAL A 195 23.71 -6.17 17.34
C VAL A 195 25.19 -5.83 17.29
N ASN A 196 25.54 -4.57 17.42
CA ASN A 196 26.95 -4.17 17.50
C ASN A 196 27.49 -4.19 18.94
N HIS A 197 28.80 -3.96 19.09
CA HIS A 197 29.46 -3.93 20.40
C HIS A 197 28.90 -2.88 21.36
N ALA A 198 28.31 -1.80 20.84
CA ALA A 198 27.66 -0.75 21.63
C ALA A 198 26.19 -1.05 21.98
N SER A 199 25.74 -2.29 21.77
CA SER A 199 24.34 -2.73 21.99
C SER A 199 23.33 -1.91 21.17
N VAL A 200 23.71 -1.50 19.97
CA VAL A 200 22.82 -0.87 19.00
C VAL A 200 22.38 -1.93 17.98
N TYR A 201 21.08 -1.97 17.77
CA TYR A 201 20.41 -2.95 16.92
C TYR A 201 20.06 -2.33 15.57
N GLY A 202 20.32 -3.05 14.49
CA GLY A 202 19.87 -2.74 13.15
C GLY A 202 18.87 -3.79 12.67
N ILE A 203 17.74 -3.37 12.16
CA ILE A 203 16.69 -4.23 11.62
C ILE A 203 16.36 -3.77 10.20
N SER A 204 16.28 -4.72 9.29
CA SER A 204 15.75 -4.53 7.95
C SER A 204 14.92 -5.74 7.53
N PHE A 205 13.87 -5.52 6.77
CA PHE A 205 13.03 -6.59 6.24
C PHE A 205 12.41 -6.20 4.91
N THR A 206 12.13 -7.19 4.08
CA THR A 206 11.36 -7.04 2.85
C THR A 206 9.95 -7.57 3.08
N ALA A 207 8.98 -6.82 2.61
CA ALA A 207 7.57 -7.15 2.69
C ALA A 207 6.93 -7.17 1.30
N ILE A 208 5.98 -8.06 1.10
CA ILE A 208 5.17 -8.15 -0.12
C ILE A 208 3.70 -7.96 0.23
N GLU A 209 2.95 -7.37 -0.69
CA GLU A 209 1.50 -7.22 -0.52
C GLU A 209 0.85 -8.59 -0.30
N ALA A 210 -0.02 -8.69 0.69
CA ALA A 210 -0.76 -9.91 0.99
C ALA A 210 -1.97 -9.98 0.06
N LEU A 211 -1.88 -10.87 -0.93
CA LEU A 211 -2.90 -11.09 -1.96
C LEU A 211 -3.83 -12.24 -1.58
#